data_8aecd8e0624ead6ea8d850876de5c1e7
#
_entry.id   8aecd8e0624ead6ea8d850876de5c1e7
#
_cell.length_a   1.000
_cell.length_b   1.000
_cell.length_c   1.000
_cell.angle_alpha   90.00
_cell.angle_beta   90.00
_cell.angle_gamma   90.00
#
_symmetry.space_group_name_H-M   'P 1'
#
loop_
_entity.id
_entity.type
_entity.pdbx_description
1 polymer ?
#
loop_
_entity_poly.entity_id
_entity_poly.type
_entity_poly.pdbx_seq_one_letter_code
_entity_poly.pdbx_strand_id
1 'polypeptide(L)'
;MDENTIIQMLKKCDRSILVVICRKLGLTKTTQKTNRELKSWIFSTIQSKTNKNDSIELLKKCIPSTRNVQRAGKQAKSKKRERIQNTTSREKYSMKSRTCFYPPVERLIAIGDLHGDLQATILSLQKAGVISQDISIHEKNIKNIHWTGGKTYVCQLGDQVDRVRPSQLYQNLCRPDDPELIEDEGNDLKIMCLFDQLDQEAKQVGGRCISILGNHELMNVDGDFRYVSPKEFCEFGNYFRATRSMKNTNVPYGYHERKNAFCPGGVLSRRMAAYRYAVVQIGSWLFVHGSLHPKVVKEYSLTKLNNCISNWLLNIDKEATNSDIDFLYHNEDDSISPFWSRIYSDHEEFDESKKKMFYEAIDNVNKVNKQEQFVPAKGMILGHSPQFMYNKPLNSDLNKRIWRVDVGVSRAFGKRDGLPNRRIQILEILNDENFNVLS
;
A
#
# COMPACT_ATOMS: atom_id res chain seq x y z
N MET A 1 -17.05 33.62 12.99
CA MET A 1 -15.95 33.00 12.21
C MET A 1 -16.48 32.85 10.79
N ASP A 2 -15.75 33.30 9.81
CA ASP A 2 -16.14 33.22 8.41
C ASP A 2 -16.01 31.78 7.86
N GLU A 3 -16.63 31.53 6.71
CA GLU A 3 -16.64 30.23 6.07
C GLU A 3 -15.23 29.72 5.70
N ASN A 4 -14.36 30.64 5.26
CA ASN A 4 -12.98 30.33 4.90
C ASN A 4 -12.19 29.79 6.09
N THR A 5 -12.41 30.34 7.28
CA THR A 5 -11.76 29.86 8.51
C THR A 5 -12.21 28.44 8.87
N ILE A 6 -13.50 28.11 8.71
CA ILE A 6 -14.01 26.75 8.96
C ILE A 6 -13.40 25.77 7.96
N ILE A 7 -13.36 26.13 6.69
CA ILE A 7 -12.77 25.29 5.62
C ILE A 7 -11.27 25.04 5.92
N GLN A 8 -10.52 26.06 6.30
CA GLN A 8 -9.09 25.92 6.64
C GLN A 8 -8.87 25.05 7.89
N MET A 9 -9.78 25.09 8.86
CA MET A 9 -9.72 24.20 10.03
C MET A 9 -9.98 22.75 9.62
N LEU A 10 -10.99 22.50 8.79
CA LEU A 10 -11.33 21.15 8.33
C LEU A 10 -10.26 20.57 7.38
N LYS A 11 -9.56 21.40 6.60
CA LYS A 11 -8.42 20.95 5.79
C LYS A 11 -7.29 20.34 6.62
N LYS A 12 -7.10 20.80 7.85
CA LYS A 12 -6.06 20.30 8.79
C LYS A 12 -6.47 19.05 9.57
N CYS A 13 -7.71 18.58 9.42
CA CYS A 13 -8.22 17.42 10.14
C CYS A 13 -7.91 16.14 9.37
N ASP A 14 -7.32 15.18 10.05
CA ASP A 14 -7.28 13.79 9.58
C ASP A 14 -8.65 13.11 9.71
N ARG A 15 -8.77 11.90 9.14
CA ARG A 15 -10.04 11.17 9.15
C ARG A 15 -10.56 10.90 10.55
N SER A 16 -9.68 10.62 11.51
CA SER A 16 -10.09 10.32 12.88
C SER A 16 -10.75 11.51 13.55
N ILE A 17 -10.19 12.69 13.35
CA ILE A 17 -10.76 13.96 13.83
C ILE A 17 -12.10 14.26 13.15
N LEU A 18 -12.18 14.08 11.82
CA LEU A 18 -13.42 14.29 11.06
C LEU A 18 -14.55 13.38 11.55
N VAL A 19 -14.26 12.10 11.80
CA VAL A 19 -15.24 11.14 12.35
C VAL A 19 -15.71 11.54 13.75
N VAL A 20 -14.79 11.99 14.61
CA VAL A 20 -15.13 12.47 15.96
C VAL A 20 -16.04 13.71 15.88
N ILE A 21 -15.72 14.66 15.02
CA ILE A 21 -16.55 15.86 14.78
C ILE A 21 -17.93 15.45 14.30
N CYS A 22 -18.02 14.57 13.30
CA CYS A 22 -19.31 14.07 12.77
C CYS A 22 -20.17 13.46 13.88
N ARG A 23 -19.62 12.56 14.70
CA ARG A 23 -20.32 11.93 15.82
C ARG A 23 -20.85 12.96 16.83
N LYS A 24 -20.04 13.95 17.18
CA LYS A 24 -20.45 15.02 18.11
C LYS A 24 -21.52 15.96 17.51
N LEU A 25 -21.57 16.07 16.18
CA LEU A 25 -22.62 16.79 15.47
C LEU A 25 -23.90 15.97 15.29
N GLY A 26 -23.91 14.69 15.72
CA GLY A 26 -25.05 13.78 15.57
C GLY A 26 -25.13 13.13 14.18
N LEU A 27 -24.03 13.16 13.41
CA LEU A 27 -23.97 12.55 12.09
C LEU A 27 -23.58 11.07 12.23
N THR A 28 -24.44 10.18 11.72
CA THR A 28 -24.24 8.72 11.70
C THR A 28 -23.74 8.27 10.30
N LYS A 29 -23.31 7.02 10.14
CA LYS A 29 -22.85 6.46 8.85
C LYS A 29 -21.58 7.13 8.28
N THR A 30 -20.66 7.51 9.18
CA THR A 30 -19.38 8.14 8.81
C THR A 30 -18.39 7.17 8.15
N THR A 31 -18.57 5.86 8.33
CA THR A 31 -17.67 4.81 7.83
C THR A 31 -17.70 4.62 6.32
N GLN A 32 -18.79 5.00 5.67
CA GLN A 32 -19.02 4.87 4.24
C GLN A 32 -18.65 6.12 3.43
N LYS A 33 -18.14 7.17 4.10
CA LYS A 33 -17.88 8.47 3.47
C LYS A 33 -16.38 8.74 3.35
N THR A 34 -15.98 9.32 2.22
CA THR A 34 -14.65 9.86 2.00
C THR A 34 -14.36 11.04 2.94
N ASN A 35 -13.09 11.40 3.11
CA ASN A 35 -12.71 12.57 3.90
C ASN A 35 -13.37 13.86 3.38
N ARG A 36 -13.52 13.99 2.07
CA ARG A 36 -14.20 15.13 1.44
C ARG A 36 -15.67 15.18 1.81
N GLU A 37 -16.37 14.06 1.69
CA GLU A 37 -17.79 13.99 2.07
C GLU A 37 -17.98 14.28 3.56
N LEU A 38 -17.07 13.82 4.42
CA LEU A 38 -17.10 14.14 5.84
C LEU A 38 -16.89 15.65 6.07
N LYS A 39 -15.94 16.27 5.40
CA LYS A 39 -15.68 17.72 5.47
C LYS A 39 -16.87 18.52 4.96
N SER A 40 -17.41 18.15 3.81
CA SER A 40 -18.61 18.79 3.23
C SER A 40 -19.82 18.62 4.15
N TRP A 41 -20.01 17.44 4.72
CA TRP A 41 -21.13 17.14 5.61
C TRP A 41 -21.02 17.89 6.94
N ILE A 42 -19.83 17.97 7.52
CA ILE A 42 -19.57 18.81 8.71
C ILE A 42 -19.84 20.27 8.38
N PHE A 43 -19.35 20.78 7.26
CA PHE A 43 -19.52 22.15 6.85
C PHE A 43 -21.00 22.52 6.68
N SER A 44 -21.75 21.72 5.91
CA SER A 44 -23.20 21.94 5.70
C SER A 44 -24.00 21.85 6.99
N THR A 45 -23.63 20.93 7.90
CA THR A 45 -24.29 20.79 9.20
C THR A 45 -24.06 22.00 10.10
N ILE A 46 -22.84 22.57 10.08
CA ILE A 46 -22.56 23.80 10.83
C ILE A 46 -23.33 24.99 10.26
N GLN A 47 -23.50 25.06 8.96
CA GLN A 47 -24.25 26.13 8.29
C GLN A 47 -25.76 26.03 8.56
N SER A 48 -26.33 24.84 8.67
CA SER A 48 -27.76 24.59 8.87
C SER A 48 -28.23 24.72 10.33
N LYS A 49 -27.31 24.68 11.31
CA LYS A 49 -27.70 24.77 12.74
C LYS A 49 -28.01 26.20 13.15
N THR A 50 -29.11 26.35 13.91
CA THR A 50 -29.57 27.63 14.47
C THR A 50 -28.56 28.26 15.43
N ASN A 51 -27.73 27.47 16.09
CA ASN A 51 -26.64 27.94 16.97
C ASN A 51 -25.27 27.58 16.38
N LYS A 52 -24.83 28.38 15.41
CA LYS A 52 -23.52 28.21 14.75
C LYS A 52 -22.33 28.30 15.72
N ASN A 53 -22.46 29.08 16.80
CA ASN A 53 -21.36 29.32 17.72
C ASN A 53 -20.98 28.07 18.52
N ASP A 54 -21.96 27.28 18.98
CA ASP A 54 -21.71 26.02 19.70
C ASP A 54 -21.02 24.99 18.81
N SER A 55 -21.42 24.92 17.54
CA SER A 55 -20.80 24.01 16.56
C SER A 55 -19.36 24.39 16.22
N ILE A 56 -19.06 25.69 16.20
CA ILE A 56 -17.72 26.25 15.98
C ILE A 56 -16.84 26.02 17.22
N GLU A 57 -17.40 26.16 18.40
CA GLU A 57 -16.66 25.87 19.65
C GLU A 57 -16.32 24.38 19.79
N LEU A 58 -17.22 23.52 19.36
CA LEU A 58 -17.00 22.09 19.28
C LEU A 58 -15.87 21.75 18.28
N LEU A 59 -15.82 22.40 17.13
CA LEU A 59 -14.72 22.28 16.16
C LEU A 59 -13.38 22.66 16.80
N LYS A 60 -13.31 23.79 17.48
CA LYS A 60 -12.10 24.26 18.19
C LYS A 60 -11.63 23.28 19.26
N LYS A 61 -12.55 22.63 19.97
CA LYS A 61 -12.22 21.61 21.01
C LYS A 61 -11.73 20.30 20.41
N CYS A 62 -12.12 19.95 19.19
CA CYS A 62 -11.72 18.70 18.54
C CYS A 62 -10.40 18.81 17.77
N ILE A 63 -10.00 20.02 17.37
CA ILE A 63 -8.77 20.25 16.60
C ILE A 63 -7.66 20.66 17.59
N PRO A 64 -6.57 19.90 17.74
CA PRO A 64 -5.48 20.24 18.66
C PRO A 64 -4.88 21.60 18.31
N SER A 65 -4.79 22.50 19.28
CA SER A 65 -4.10 23.77 19.08
C SER A 65 -2.58 23.55 19.04
N THR A 66 -1.92 24.12 18.06
CA THR A 66 -0.47 24.03 17.83
C THR A 66 0.39 24.63 18.97
N ARG A 67 -0.22 25.18 20.02
CA ARG A 67 0.50 25.82 21.15
C ARG A 67 0.95 24.88 22.27
N ASN A 68 0.48 23.63 22.34
CA ASN A 68 0.82 22.71 23.44
C ASN A 68 1.99 21.76 23.17
N VAL A 69 2.63 21.82 21.99
CA VAL A 69 3.77 20.94 21.68
C VAL A 69 5.12 21.51 22.17
N GLN A 70 5.20 22.79 22.53
CA GLN A 70 6.47 23.42 22.92
C GLN A 70 6.74 23.48 24.42
N ARG A 71 5.84 23.03 25.31
CA ARG A 71 6.03 23.13 26.78
C ARG A 71 6.35 21.83 27.52
N ALA A 72 6.40 20.68 26.89
CA ALA A 72 6.80 19.41 27.50
C ALA A 72 8.30 19.10 27.45
N GLY A 73 9.13 20.02 26.96
CA GLY A 73 10.56 19.80 26.67
C GLY A 73 11.55 20.29 27.72
N LYS A 74 11.14 20.71 28.93
CA LYS A 74 12.09 21.13 29.98
C LYS A 74 11.64 20.68 31.35
N GLN A 75 11.98 19.46 31.73
CA GLN A 75 12.42 18.99 33.06
C GLN A 75 12.42 17.46 33.14
N ALA A 76 13.55 16.85 32.80
CA ALA A 76 13.99 15.61 33.41
C ALA A 76 15.52 15.55 33.39
N LYS A 77 16.12 15.93 34.53
CA LYS A 77 17.54 15.75 34.79
C LYS A 77 17.85 14.26 34.98
N SER A 78 18.86 13.81 34.25
CA SER A 78 19.87 12.79 34.54
C SER A 78 19.49 11.58 35.39
N LYS A 79 19.34 10.42 34.72
CA LYS A 79 19.92 9.15 35.17
C LYS A 79 20.63 8.51 34.00
N LYS A 80 21.93 8.30 34.18
CA LYS A 80 22.86 7.62 33.29
C LYS A 80 22.28 6.25 32.95
N ARG A 81 21.67 6.10 31.77
CA ARG A 81 21.33 4.81 31.17
C ARG A 81 22.45 4.49 30.20
N GLU A 82 23.08 3.33 30.42
CA GLU A 82 24.05 2.73 29.49
C GLU A 82 23.43 2.77 28.09
N ARG A 83 24.15 3.47 27.20
CA ARG A 83 23.90 3.43 25.78
C ARG A 83 24.21 2.02 25.31
N ILE A 84 23.19 1.21 25.08
CA ILE A 84 23.29 0.15 24.10
C ILE A 84 23.52 0.89 22.79
N GLN A 85 24.76 0.82 22.32
CA GLN A 85 25.14 1.29 20.99
C GLN A 85 24.36 0.45 19.98
N ASN A 86 23.18 0.92 19.58
CA ASN A 86 22.64 0.59 18.28
C ASN A 86 23.61 1.19 17.27
N THR A 87 24.53 0.38 16.78
CA THR A 87 25.24 0.60 15.54
C THR A 87 24.24 0.48 14.40
N THR A 88 23.29 1.40 14.34
CA THR A 88 22.72 1.80 13.06
C THR A 88 23.80 2.64 12.42
N SER A 89 24.59 2.03 11.55
CA SER A 89 25.29 2.75 10.52
C SER A 89 24.30 3.79 9.96
N ARG A 90 24.60 5.06 10.15
CA ARG A 90 24.04 6.15 9.36
C ARG A 90 24.60 5.95 7.95
N GLU A 91 24.12 4.95 7.23
CA GLU A 91 24.13 5.00 5.79
C GLU A 91 23.37 6.27 5.46
N LYS A 92 24.08 7.30 5.06
CA LYS A 92 23.53 8.42 4.32
C LYS A 92 22.79 7.77 3.17
N TYR A 93 21.46 7.68 3.25
CA TYR A 93 20.62 7.39 2.11
C TYR A 93 20.80 8.58 1.16
N SER A 94 21.90 8.57 0.43
CA SER A 94 22.09 9.43 -0.71
C SER A 94 21.04 8.98 -1.70
N MET A 95 20.04 9.79 -1.95
CA MET A 95 19.08 9.62 -3.03
C MET A 95 19.83 9.74 -4.38
N LYS A 96 20.62 8.72 -4.72
CA LYS A 96 20.87 8.44 -6.13
C LYS A 96 19.52 8.05 -6.70
N SER A 97 19.04 8.78 -7.70
CA SER A 97 17.87 8.45 -8.48
C SER A 97 17.90 6.94 -8.79
N ARG A 98 17.03 6.18 -8.09
CA ARG A 98 16.94 4.73 -8.27
C ARG A 98 16.21 4.51 -9.59
N THR A 99 16.84 3.86 -10.55
CA THR A 99 16.15 3.54 -11.80
C THR A 99 14.91 2.69 -11.54
N CYS A 100 13.82 3.02 -12.21
CA CYS A 100 12.62 2.19 -12.28
C CYS A 100 12.48 1.47 -13.63
N PHE A 101 13.56 1.45 -14.42
CA PHE A 101 13.63 0.77 -15.72
C PHE A 101 14.64 -0.36 -15.66
N TYR A 102 14.22 -1.53 -16.11
CA TYR A 102 15.03 -2.74 -16.19
C TYR A 102 14.97 -3.31 -17.62
N PRO A 103 16.06 -3.91 -18.10
CA PRO A 103 16.06 -4.53 -19.42
C PRO A 103 15.09 -5.72 -19.48
N PRO A 104 14.75 -6.19 -20.70
CA PRO A 104 14.14 -7.51 -20.87
C PRO A 104 15.00 -8.60 -20.23
N VAL A 105 14.35 -9.59 -19.62
CA VAL A 105 14.99 -10.71 -18.93
C VAL A 105 14.48 -12.04 -19.46
N GLU A 106 15.27 -13.10 -19.31
CA GLU A 106 14.89 -14.44 -19.77
C GLU A 106 13.65 -14.96 -19.07
N ARG A 107 13.54 -14.69 -17.75
CA ARG A 107 12.42 -15.13 -16.92
C ARG A 107 11.96 -14.05 -15.95
N LEU A 108 10.70 -13.67 -16.05
CA LEU A 108 10.06 -12.68 -15.20
C LEU A 108 8.78 -13.27 -14.59
N ILE A 109 8.62 -13.11 -13.30
CA ILE A 109 7.47 -13.58 -12.53
C ILE A 109 6.70 -12.39 -11.98
N ALA A 110 5.37 -12.39 -12.09
CA ALA A 110 4.48 -11.45 -11.41
C ALA A 110 3.66 -12.16 -10.34
N ILE A 111 3.67 -11.61 -9.12
CA ILE A 111 2.91 -12.09 -7.97
C ILE A 111 1.95 -10.98 -7.55
N GLY A 112 0.66 -11.30 -7.41
CA GLY A 112 -0.37 -10.36 -6.96
C GLY A 112 -0.33 -10.07 -5.47
N ASP A 113 -1.45 -9.57 -4.95
CA ASP A 113 -1.63 -9.08 -3.60
C ASP A 113 -1.55 -10.19 -2.55
N LEU A 114 -0.96 -9.91 -1.38
CA LEU A 114 -0.65 -10.91 -0.35
C LEU A 114 -1.37 -10.69 0.98
N HIS A 115 -1.68 -9.44 1.32
CA HIS A 115 -2.47 -9.05 2.48
C HIS A 115 -2.15 -9.85 3.75
N GLY A 116 -0.93 -9.74 4.25
CA GLY A 116 -0.50 -10.35 5.51
C GLY A 116 -0.49 -11.88 5.54
N ASP A 117 -0.72 -12.58 4.41
CA ASP A 117 -0.75 -14.04 4.34
C ASP A 117 0.63 -14.64 4.02
N LEU A 118 1.41 -14.97 5.05
CA LEU A 118 2.74 -15.55 4.90
C LEU A 118 2.70 -16.92 4.21
N GLN A 119 1.66 -17.71 4.45
CA GLN A 119 1.45 -19.01 3.78
C GLN A 119 1.28 -18.83 2.27
N ALA A 120 0.38 -17.92 1.86
CA ALA A 120 0.20 -17.59 0.45
C ALA A 120 1.48 -17.04 -0.18
N THR A 121 2.24 -16.25 0.58
CA THR A 121 3.54 -15.72 0.16
C THR A 121 4.53 -16.84 -0.13
N ILE A 122 4.73 -17.78 0.80
CA ILE A 122 5.64 -18.92 0.63
C ILE A 122 5.21 -19.77 -0.56
N LEU A 123 3.92 -20.13 -0.65
CA LEU A 123 3.38 -20.91 -1.77
C LEU A 123 3.58 -20.21 -3.12
N SER A 124 3.40 -18.89 -3.20
CA SER A 124 3.62 -18.13 -4.43
C SER A 124 5.09 -18.14 -4.84
N LEU A 125 6.00 -17.97 -3.89
CA LEU A 125 7.45 -17.99 -4.14
C LEU A 125 7.95 -19.41 -4.50
N GLN A 126 7.41 -20.46 -3.89
CA GLN A 126 7.69 -21.86 -4.26
C GLN A 126 7.19 -22.16 -5.66
N LYS A 127 5.96 -21.75 -5.99
CA LYS A 127 5.39 -21.92 -7.33
C LYS A 127 6.20 -21.19 -8.39
N ALA A 128 6.75 -20.03 -8.05
CA ALA A 128 7.71 -19.31 -8.88
C ALA A 128 9.04 -20.05 -9.04
N GLY A 129 9.34 -21.03 -8.20
CA GLY A 129 10.63 -21.72 -8.17
C GLY A 129 11.79 -20.82 -7.76
N VAL A 130 11.52 -19.80 -6.94
CA VAL A 130 12.53 -18.82 -6.51
C VAL A 130 12.97 -18.99 -5.05
N ILE A 131 12.34 -19.90 -4.33
CA ILE A 131 12.78 -20.43 -3.02
C ILE A 131 12.69 -21.95 -3.04
N SER A 132 13.35 -22.64 -2.07
CA SER A 132 13.33 -24.09 -2.00
C SER A 132 11.90 -24.64 -1.78
N GLN A 133 11.59 -25.77 -2.45
CA GLN A 133 10.34 -26.50 -2.25
C GLN A 133 10.29 -27.19 -0.87
N ASP A 134 11.43 -27.41 -0.21
CA ASP A 134 11.52 -28.05 1.12
C ASP A 134 11.11 -27.11 2.26
N ILE A 135 10.94 -25.82 2.00
CA ILE A 135 10.47 -24.86 2.99
C ILE A 135 9.03 -25.18 3.36
N SER A 136 8.76 -25.40 4.65
CA SER A 136 7.40 -25.56 5.13
C SER A 136 6.56 -24.31 4.85
N ILE A 137 5.33 -24.51 4.38
CA ILE A 137 4.36 -23.40 4.24
C ILE A 137 4.01 -22.74 5.59
N HIS A 138 4.34 -23.40 6.70
CA HIS A 138 4.17 -22.90 8.06
C HIS A 138 5.46 -22.32 8.65
N GLU A 139 6.53 -22.11 7.82
CA GLU A 139 7.76 -21.52 8.29
C GLU A 139 7.53 -20.10 8.80
N LYS A 140 7.89 -19.86 10.05
CA LYS A 140 7.71 -18.57 10.72
C LYS A 140 9.00 -17.74 10.79
N ASN A 141 10.15 -18.40 10.62
CA ASN A 141 11.43 -17.74 10.62
C ASN A 141 11.89 -17.46 9.19
N ILE A 142 11.60 -16.27 8.71
CA ILE A 142 11.94 -15.85 7.34
C ILE A 142 13.45 -15.96 7.02
N LYS A 143 14.31 -16.02 8.04
CA LYS A 143 15.78 -16.21 7.85
C LYS A 143 16.12 -17.59 7.31
N ASN A 144 15.20 -18.56 7.35
CA ASN A 144 15.39 -19.88 6.76
C ASN A 144 14.99 -19.92 5.28
N ILE A 145 14.42 -18.82 4.75
CA ILE A 145 13.92 -18.73 3.38
C ILE A 145 14.93 -17.95 2.55
N HIS A 146 15.57 -18.62 1.59
CA HIS A 146 16.61 -18.03 0.77
C HIS A 146 16.27 -18.07 -0.71
N TRP A 147 16.86 -17.15 -1.47
CA TRP A 147 16.70 -17.07 -2.91
C TRP A 147 17.40 -18.25 -3.62
N THR A 148 16.65 -18.96 -4.44
CA THR A 148 17.15 -20.04 -5.31
C THR A 148 16.83 -19.79 -6.79
N GLY A 149 16.23 -18.63 -7.10
CA GLY A 149 15.72 -18.32 -8.43
C GLY A 149 16.79 -17.93 -9.48
N GLY A 150 18.09 -17.93 -9.11
CA GLY A 150 19.15 -17.54 -10.03
C GLY A 150 18.91 -16.13 -10.61
N LYS A 151 18.96 -16.01 -11.95
CA LYS A 151 18.78 -14.74 -12.67
C LYS A 151 17.31 -14.35 -12.88
N THR A 152 16.34 -15.11 -12.36
CA THR A 152 14.91 -14.76 -12.45
C THR A 152 14.63 -13.39 -11.84
N TYR A 153 13.77 -12.62 -12.48
CA TYR A 153 13.17 -11.43 -11.89
C TYR A 153 11.79 -11.75 -11.36
N VAL A 154 11.49 -11.31 -10.16
CA VAL A 154 10.15 -11.33 -9.56
C VAL A 154 9.71 -9.89 -9.37
N CYS A 155 8.46 -9.57 -9.72
CA CYS A 155 7.80 -8.34 -9.35
C CYS A 155 6.52 -8.68 -8.57
N GLN A 156 6.45 -8.26 -7.30
CA GLN A 156 5.27 -8.37 -6.46
C GLN A 156 4.50 -7.06 -6.49
N LEU A 157 3.18 -7.14 -6.70
CA LEU A 157 2.33 -6.04 -7.16
C LEU A 157 1.77 -5.13 -6.03
N GLY A 158 2.38 -5.10 -4.85
CA GLY A 158 1.91 -4.30 -3.71
C GLY A 158 0.92 -5.06 -2.82
N ASP A 159 0.30 -4.35 -1.88
CA ASP A 159 -0.63 -4.91 -0.90
C ASP A 159 -0.06 -6.15 -0.19
N GLN A 160 1.13 -5.99 0.39
CA GLN A 160 1.77 -7.01 1.23
C GLN A 160 1.15 -7.08 2.62
N VAL A 161 0.51 -5.99 3.05
CA VAL A 161 -0.02 -5.76 4.40
C VAL A 161 -1.54 -5.78 4.43
N ASP A 162 -2.11 -5.72 5.64
CA ASP A 162 -3.53 -5.55 5.91
C ASP A 162 -4.41 -6.78 5.66
N ARG A 163 -4.64 -7.54 6.73
CA ARG A 163 -5.32 -8.84 6.73
C ARG A 163 -6.84 -8.78 6.82
N VAL A 164 -7.44 -7.67 7.26
CA VAL A 164 -8.89 -7.56 7.49
C VAL A 164 -9.61 -6.97 6.29
N ARG A 165 -10.84 -7.43 6.03
CA ARG A 165 -11.74 -6.90 5.00
C ARG A 165 -13.05 -6.43 5.64
N PRO A 166 -13.17 -5.15 6.05
CA PRO A 166 -14.34 -4.61 6.74
C PRO A 166 -15.48 -4.29 5.78
N SER A 167 -15.83 -5.16 4.85
CA SER A 167 -17.03 -5.04 4.03
C SER A 167 -18.28 -5.46 4.82
N GLN A 168 -19.47 -5.07 4.37
CA GLN A 168 -20.72 -5.53 5.00
C GLN A 168 -20.88 -7.05 4.99
N LEU A 169 -20.33 -7.73 3.98
CA LEU A 169 -20.24 -9.20 3.89
C LEU A 169 -19.33 -9.78 4.97
N TYR A 170 -18.32 -9.02 5.41
CA TYR A 170 -17.32 -9.43 6.39
C TYR A 170 -17.50 -8.78 7.77
N GLN A 171 -18.49 -7.90 7.97
CA GLN A 171 -18.75 -7.26 9.28
C GLN A 171 -19.06 -8.30 10.36
N ASN A 172 -19.64 -9.45 10.00
CA ASN A 172 -19.83 -10.58 10.89
C ASN A 172 -18.55 -11.40 11.11
N LEU A 173 -17.58 -11.33 10.20
CA LEU A 173 -16.27 -12.01 10.27
C LEU A 173 -15.23 -11.20 11.06
N CYS A 174 -15.47 -9.90 11.25
CA CYS A 174 -14.60 -9.00 12.00
C CYS A 174 -14.91 -8.93 13.50
N ARG A 175 -15.59 -9.93 14.06
CA ARG A 175 -15.71 -10.07 15.51
C ARG A 175 -14.38 -10.58 16.06
N PRO A 176 -13.84 -9.99 17.15
CA PRO A 176 -12.60 -10.47 17.78
C PRO A 176 -12.61 -11.95 18.15
N ASP A 177 -13.78 -12.52 18.29
CA ASP A 177 -14.04 -13.91 18.73
C ASP A 177 -14.42 -14.84 17.57
N ASP A 178 -14.40 -14.35 16.31
CA ASP A 178 -14.78 -15.16 15.16
C ASP A 178 -13.67 -16.20 14.89
N PRO A 179 -13.99 -17.52 14.91
CA PRO A 179 -13.03 -18.56 14.61
C PRO A 179 -12.37 -18.45 13.24
N GLU A 180 -13.00 -17.78 12.27
CA GLU A 180 -12.43 -17.56 10.93
C GLU A 180 -11.39 -16.45 10.92
N LEU A 181 -11.42 -15.51 11.86
CA LEU A 181 -10.35 -14.53 12.12
C LEU A 181 -9.17 -15.13 12.92
N ILE A 182 -9.32 -16.32 13.50
CA ILE A 182 -8.25 -17.01 14.23
C ILE A 182 -7.06 -17.34 13.32
N GLU A 183 -7.25 -17.37 12.01
CA GLU A 183 -6.15 -17.52 11.05
C GLU A 183 -5.36 -16.22 10.80
N ASP A 184 -5.70 -15.11 11.45
CA ASP A 184 -4.87 -13.91 11.48
C ASP A 184 -3.52 -14.22 12.14
N GLU A 185 -2.45 -14.01 11.42
CA GLU A 185 -1.11 -14.42 11.84
C GLU A 185 -0.22 -13.26 12.30
N GLY A 186 -0.54 -12.02 11.93
CA GLY A 186 0.30 -10.84 12.20
C GLY A 186 1.67 -10.99 11.54
N ASN A 187 1.74 -11.02 10.21
CA ASN A 187 2.96 -11.27 9.45
C ASN A 187 3.36 -10.15 8.48
N ASP A 188 2.79 -8.97 8.60
CA ASP A 188 3.09 -7.82 7.72
C ASP A 188 4.58 -7.52 7.66
N LEU A 189 5.22 -7.35 8.82
CA LEU A 189 6.66 -7.08 8.91
C LEU A 189 7.49 -8.22 8.34
N LYS A 190 7.07 -9.47 8.55
CA LYS A 190 7.79 -10.63 8.04
C LYS A 190 7.75 -10.68 6.52
N ILE A 191 6.58 -10.46 5.91
CA ILE A 191 6.43 -10.46 4.44
C ILE A 191 7.26 -9.34 3.83
N MET A 192 7.13 -8.11 4.35
CA MET A 192 7.95 -6.98 3.89
C MET A 192 9.44 -7.25 4.00
N CYS A 193 9.89 -7.82 5.13
CA CYS A 193 11.30 -8.14 5.34
C CYS A 193 11.79 -9.29 4.45
N LEU A 194 10.94 -10.29 4.19
CA LEU A 194 11.27 -11.42 3.32
C LEU A 194 11.54 -10.95 1.89
N PHE A 195 10.66 -10.14 1.31
CA PHE A 195 10.88 -9.62 -0.05
C PHE A 195 12.15 -8.76 -0.14
N ASP A 196 12.42 -7.93 0.86
CA ASP A 196 13.65 -7.13 0.89
C ASP A 196 14.91 -8.01 1.00
N GLN A 197 14.86 -9.08 1.81
CA GLN A 197 15.94 -10.07 1.93
C GLN A 197 16.16 -10.80 0.60
N LEU A 198 15.09 -11.31 -0.01
CA LEU A 198 15.17 -12.02 -1.29
C LEU A 198 15.69 -11.14 -2.43
N ASP A 199 15.33 -9.83 -2.48
CA ASP A 199 15.92 -8.92 -3.48
C ASP A 199 17.44 -8.69 -3.25
N GLN A 200 17.88 -8.64 -2.00
CA GLN A 200 19.31 -8.53 -1.70
C GLN A 200 20.07 -9.78 -2.13
N GLU A 201 19.54 -10.97 -1.85
CA GLU A 201 20.15 -12.24 -2.24
C GLU A 201 20.11 -12.45 -3.77
N ALA A 202 18.97 -12.13 -4.41
CA ALA A 202 18.81 -12.23 -5.86
C ALA A 202 19.82 -11.36 -6.63
N LYS A 203 20.06 -10.14 -6.17
CA LYS A 203 21.05 -9.24 -6.78
C LYS A 203 22.45 -9.83 -6.85
N GLN A 204 22.84 -10.66 -5.88
CA GLN A 204 24.17 -11.26 -5.84
C GLN A 204 24.41 -12.27 -6.97
N VAL A 205 23.32 -12.81 -7.53
CA VAL A 205 23.35 -13.80 -8.61
C VAL A 205 22.74 -13.28 -9.93
N GLY A 206 22.53 -11.96 -10.02
CA GLY A 206 22.01 -11.31 -11.22
C GLY A 206 20.48 -11.35 -11.38
N GLY A 207 19.74 -11.82 -10.37
CA GLY A 207 18.30 -11.80 -10.30
C GLY A 207 17.76 -10.56 -9.56
N ARG A 208 16.44 -10.50 -9.41
CA ARG A 208 15.74 -9.46 -8.65
C ARG A 208 14.48 -10.01 -7.99
N CYS A 209 14.14 -9.47 -6.82
CA CYS A 209 12.84 -9.66 -6.19
C CYS A 209 12.26 -8.29 -5.84
N ILE A 210 11.68 -7.64 -6.84
CA ILE A 210 11.17 -6.27 -6.77
C ILE A 210 9.78 -6.28 -6.15
N SER A 211 9.50 -5.31 -5.27
CA SER A 211 8.15 -5.04 -4.78
C SER A 211 7.72 -3.64 -5.18
N ILE A 212 6.46 -3.48 -5.58
CA ILE A 212 5.85 -2.16 -5.72
C ILE A 212 4.98 -1.85 -4.51
N LEU A 213 4.50 -0.62 -4.42
CA LEU A 213 3.59 -0.16 -3.40
C LEU A 213 2.16 -0.36 -3.86
N GLY A 214 1.32 -0.88 -2.98
CA GLY A 214 -0.12 -0.88 -3.15
C GLY A 214 -0.80 0.22 -2.32
N ASN A 215 -2.11 0.33 -2.46
CA ASN A 215 -2.88 1.30 -1.69
C ASN A 215 -2.86 0.97 -0.19
N HIS A 216 -2.74 -0.30 0.22
CA HIS A 216 -2.70 -0.68 1.63
C HIS A 216 -1.41 -0.23 2.32
N GLU A 217 -0.24 -0.29 1.68
CA GLU A 217 0.97 0.32 2.21
C GLU A 217 0.77 1.82 2.42
N LEU A 218 0.20 2.52 1.44
CA LEU A 218 0.00 3.98 1.50
C LEU A 218 -1.12 4.38 2.46
N MET A 219 -2.17 3.57 2.63
CA MET A 219 -3.17 3.75 3.70
C MET A 219 -2.51 3.74 5.07
N ASN A 220 -1.59 2.82 5.31
CA ASN A 220 -0.83 2.77 6.57
C ASN A 220 0.04 4.03 6.76
N VAL A 221 0.64 4.57 5.69
CA VAL A 221 1.40 5.83 5.73
C VAL A 221 0.49 7.02 6.10
N ASP A 222 -0.73 7.05 5.58
CA ASP A 222 -1.75 8.07 5.86
C ASP A 222 -2.43 7.87 7.24
N GLY A 223 -2.15 6.75 7.93
CA GLY A 223 -2.72 6.41 9.24
C GLY A 223 -4.14 5.85 9.18
N ASP A 224 -4.56 5.35 8.02
CA ASP A 224 -5.83 4.65 7.83
C ASP A 224 -5.62 3.14 8.02
N PHE A 225 -5.95 2.64 9.20
CA PHE A 225 -5.75 1.25 9.63
C PHE A 225 -7.03 0.42 9.59
N ARG A 226 -8.00 0.76 8.74
CA ARG A 226 -9.28 0.04 8.65
C ARG A 226 -9.16 -1.45 8.33
N TYR A 227 -8.09 -1.82 7.66
CA TYR A 227 -7.83 -3.18 7.18
C TYR A 227 -6.78 -3.91 8.02
N VAL A 228 -6.31 -3.29 9.09
CA VAL A 228 -5.30 -3.87 9.99
C VAL A 228 -5.96 -4.74 11.03
N SER A 229 -5.52 -5.98 11.15
CA SER A 229 -6.03 -6.93 12.13
C SER A 229 -5.46 -6.70 13.55
N PRO A 230 -6.12 -7.22 14.59
CA PRO A 230 -5.58 -7.16 15.95
C PRO A 230 -4.18 -7.79 16.09
N LYS A 231 -3.89 -8.90 15.40
CA LYS A 231 -2.57 -9.55 15.48
C LYS A 231 -1.49 -8.78 14.72
N GLU A 232 -1.85 -8.10 13.62
CA GLU A 232 -0.93 -7.20 12.92
C GLU A 232 -0.55 -6.01 13.79
N PHE A 233 -1.46 -5.43 14.57
CA PHE A 233 -1.08 -4.44 15.58
C PHE A 233 -0.16 -5.04 16.65
N CYS A 234 -0.49 -6.24 17.16
CA CYS A 234 0.35 -6.93 18.14
C CYS A 234 1.75 -7.24 17.62
N GLU A 235 1.91 -7.56 16.34
CA GLU A 235 3.23 -7.75 15.70
C GLU A 235 4.11 -6.52 15.90
N PHE A 236 3.57 -5.33 15.63
CA PHE A 236 4.27 -4.05 15.82
C PHE A 236 4.58 -3.77 17.30
N GLY A 237 3.60 -3.98 18.18
CA GLY A 237 3.82 -3.83 19.63
C GLY A 237 4.94 -4.72 20.15
N ASN A 238 5.00 -5.97 19.69
CA ASN A 238 6.05 -6.92 20.08
C ASN A 238 7.41 -6.55 19.45
N TYR A 239 7.44 -6.20 18.17
CA TYR A 239 8.68 -5.86 17.46
C TYR A 239 9.34 -4.61 18.06
N PHE A 240 8.58 -3.56 18.32
CA PHE A 240 9.08 -2.31 18.88
C PHE A 240 9.08 -2.28 20.40
N ARG A 241 8.77 -3.41 21.07
CA ARG A 241 8.76 -3.57 22.55
C ARG A 241 7.91 -2.52 23.24
N ALA A 242 6.69 -2.33 22.74
CA ALA A 242 5.74 -1.43 23.34
C ALA A 242 5.52 -1.75 24.82
N THR A 243 5.51 -0.73 25.66
CA THR A 243 5.13 -0.91 27.07
C THR A 243 3.61 -1.12 27.12
N ARG A 244 3.17 -2.27 27.65
CA ARG A 244 1.76 -2.52 27.92
C ARG A 244 1.30 -1.62 29.07
N SER A 245 1.00 -0.36 28.77
CA SER A 245 0.25 0.46 29.72
C SER A 245 -1.20 0.02 29.68
N MET A 246 -1.60 -0.79 30.65
CA MET A 246 -2.96 -1.36 30.78
C MET A 246 -4.00 -0.32 31.24
N LYS A 247 -3.73 0.97 31.18
CA LYS A 247 -4.66 2.00 31.63
C LYS A 247 -5.21 2.80 30.46
N ASN A 248 -6.47 2.50 30.12
CA ASN A 248 -7.38 3.35 29.31
C ASN A 248 -6.87 3.82 27.95
N THR A 249 -6.47 2.92 27.05
CA THR A 249 -6.32 3.26 25.63
C THR A 249 -7.44 2.61 24.83
N ASN A 250 -8.25 3.43 24.17
CA ASN A 250 -9.28 2.98 23.21
C ASN A 250 -8.68 2.48 21.87
N VAL A 251 -7.40 2.10 21.87
CA VAL A 251 -6.69 1.63 20.68
C VAL A 251 -5.99 0.30 20.95
N PRO A 252 -5.85 -0.57 19.93
CA PRO A 252 -5.18 -1.87 20.08
C PRO A 252 -3.72 -1.73 20.55
N TYR A 253 -3.21 -2.76 21.27
CA TYR A 253 -1.79 -2.87 21.57
C TYR A 253 -0.98 -2.89 20.27
N GLY A 254 0.05 -2.03 20.17
CA GLY A 254 0.88 -1.87 18.98
C GLY A 254 0.38 -0.81 17.96
N TYR A 255 -0.79 -0.21 18.20
CA TYR A 255 -1.33 0.84 17.33
C TYR A 255 -0.36 2.02 17.14
N HIS A 256 0.19 2.53 18.23
CA HIS A 256 1.10 3.68 18.19
C HIS A 256 2.43 3.32 17.51
N GLU A 257 2.91 2.11 17.74
CA GLU A 257 4.12 1.59 17.13
C GLU A 257 3.95 1.44 15.61
N ARG A 258 2.82 0.89 15.16
CA ARG A 258 2.48 0.80 13.73
C ARG A 258 2.38 2.20 13.12
N LYS A 259 1.62 3.10 13.73
CA LYS A 259 1.48 4.49 13.28
C LYS A 259 2.84 5.20 13.16
N ASN A 260 3.68 5.09 14.16
CA ASN A 260 5.02 5.71 14.16
C ASN A 260 5.97 5.08 13.14
N ALA A 261 5.82 3.79 12.87
CA ALA A 261 6.64 3.09 11.88
C ALA A 261 6.26 3.49 10.44
N PHE A 262 4.96 3.63 10.16
CA PHE A 262 4.46 3.92 8.81
C PHE A 262 4.29 5.42 8.52
N CYS A 263 4.19 6.32 9.50
CA CYS A 263 4.02 7.74 9.19
C CYS A 263 5.16 8.26 8.30
N PRO A 264 4.94 9.32 7.49
CA PRO A 264 6.00 9.91 6.67
C PRO A 264 7.25 10.22 7.49
N GLY A 265 8.40 9.71 7.06
CA GLY A 265 9.67 9.75 7.81
C GLY A 265 9.80 8.65 8.88
N GLY A 266 8.81 7.81 9.09
CA GLY A 266 8.88 6.62 9.94
C GLY A 266 9.85 5.56 9.42
N VAL A 267 10.19 4.60 10.24
CA VAL A 267 11.22 3.60 9.87
C VAL A 267 10.78 2.74 8.68
N LEU A 268 9.49 2.36 8.59
CA LEU A 268 8.99 1.58 7.46
C LEU A 268 8.78 2.46 6.23
N SER A 269 8.30 3.69 6.37
CA SER A 269 8.20 4.61 5.24
C SER A 269 9.56 4.87 4.60
N ARG A 270 10.61 5.09 5.39
CA ARG A 270 11.99 5.19 4.87
C ARG A 270 12.44 3.89 4.18
N ARG A 271 12.08 2.74 4.74
CA ARG A 271 12.40 1.44 4.13
C ARG A 271 11.65 1.25 2.82
N MET A 272 10.36 1.57 2.76
CA MET A 272 9.57 1.53 1.53
C MET A 272 10.13 2.46 0.46
N ALA A 273 10.51 3.68 0.81
CA ALA A 273 11.17 4.60 -0.12
C ALA A 273 12.48 4.04 -0.70
N ALA A 274 13.21 3.24 0.08
CA ALA A 274 14.48 2.66 -0.35
C ALA A 274 14.33 1.38 -1.20
N TYR A 275 13.30 0.57 -0.95
CA TYR A 275 13.21 -0.78 -1.53
C TYR A 275 12.00 -0.99 -2.44
N ARG A 276 10.97 -0.12 -2.41
CA ARG A 276 9.74 -0.28 -3.20
C ARG A 276 9.57 0.82 -4.24
N TYR A 277 8.83 0.51 -5.28
CA TYR A 277 8.48 1.44 -6.34
C TYR A 277 6.98 1.72 -6.34
N ALA A 278 6.57 2.87 -6.83
CA ALA A 278 5.18 3.11 -7.18
C ALA A 278 4.82 2.45 -8.51
N VAL A 279 5.77 2.48 -9.44
CA VAL A 279 5.67 1.84 -10.75
C VAL A 279 7.06 1.43 -11.22
N VAL A 280 7.16 0.31 -11.93
CA VAL A 280 8.43 -0.16 -12.51
C VAL A 280 8.19 -0.72 -13.91
N GLN A 281 9.13 -0.49 -14.81
CA GLN A 281 9.16 -1.15 -16.11
C GLN A 281 10.26 -2.20 -16.14
N ILE A 282 9.90 -3.44 -16.50
CA ILE A 282 10.83 -4.55 -16.72
C ILE A 282 10.60 -5.07 -18.12
N GLY A 283 11.60 -4.93 -18.99
CA GLY A 283 11.40 -5.19 -20.42
C GLY A 283 10.28 -4.31 -20.99
N SER A 284 9.35 -4.91 -21.70
CA SER A 284 8.19 -4.24 -22.30
C SER A 284 6.98 -4.10 -21.34
N TRP A 285 7.12 -4.46 -20.07
CA TRP A 285 5.99 -4.58 -19.15
C TRP A 285 6.05 -3.56 -18.02
N LEU A 286 4.96 -2.80 -17.87
CA LEU A 286 4.75 -1.86 -16.78
C LEU A 286 4.07 -2.61 -15.62
N PHE A 287 4.66 -2.54 -14.44
CA PHE A 287 4.09 -3.07 -13.21
C PHE A 287 3.57 -1.91 -12.38
N VAL A 288 2.30 -1.90 -12.15
CA VAL A 288 1.59 -0.89 -11.35
C VAL A 288 0.49 -1.57 -10.55
N HIS A 289 0.25 -1.12 -9.32
CA HIS A 289 -0.71 -1.79 -8.45
C HIS A 289 -2.15 -1.68 -8.97
N GLY A 290 -2.65 -0.45 -9.19
CA GLY A 290 -3.95 -0.18 -9.79
C GLY A 290 -3.87 -0.10 -11.31
N SER A 291 -3.80 1.10 -11.86
CA SER A 291 -3.71 1.33 -13.31
C SER A 291 -3.01 2.64 -13.62
N LEU A 292 -2.39 2.77 -14.78
CA LEU A 292 -1.84 4.05 -15.25
C LEU A 292 -2.87 4.77 -16.13
N HIS A 293 -3.46 5.82 -15.60
CA HIS A 293 -4.37 6.68 -16.35
C HIS A 293 -3.57 7.60 -17.29
N PRO A 294 -4.04 7.90 -18.53
CA PRO A 294 -3.35 8.78 -19.48
C PRO A 294 -2.97 10.15 -18.90
N LYS A 295 -3.85 10.74 -18.07
CA LYS A 295 -3.58 12.03 -17.41
C LYS A 295 -2.33 11.99 -16.51
N VAL A 296 -2.12 10.89 -15.79
CA VAL A 296 -0.96 10.73 -14.91
C VAL A 296 0.32 10.67 -15.73
N VAL A 297 0.39 9.77 -16.71
CA VAL A 297 1.60 9.52 -17.49
C VAL A 297 1.88 10.60 -18.54
N LYS A 298 0.97 11.53 -18.74
CA LYS A 298 1.19 12.75 -19.52
C LYS A 298 2.00 13.79 -18.74
N GLU A 299 1.80 13.87 -17.42
CA GLU A 299 2.39 14.87 -16.53
C GLU A 299 3.60 14.34 -15.76
N TYR A 300 3.63 13.03 -15.53
CA TYR A 300 4.65 12.37 -14.71
C TYR A 300 5.39 11.32 -15.54
N SER A 301 6.71 11.48 -15.70
CA SER A 301 7.55 10.34 -16.06
C SER A 301 7.50 9.30 -14.93
N LEU A 302 7.81 8.03 -15.23
CA LEU A 302 7.84 6.98 -14.20
C LEU A 302 8.84 7.31 -13.09
N THR A 303 9.97 7.92 -13.45
CA THR A 303 10.99 8.40 -12.49
C THR A 303 10.41 9.51 -11.60
N LYS A 304 9.73 10.50 -12.19
CA LYS A 304 9.08 11.58 -11.42
C LYS A 304 8.02 11.03 -10.46
N LEU A 305 7.16 10.12 -10.93
CA LEU A 305 6.12 9.49 -10.12
C LEU A 305 6.72 8.77 -8.91
N ASN A 306 7.74 7.94 -9.13
CA ASN A 306 8.45 7.25 -8.05
C ASN A 306 9.09 8.21 -7.05
N ASN A 307 9.67 9.32 -7.53
CA ASN A 307 10.30 10.33 -6.68
C ASN A 307 9.26 11.07 -5.82
N CYS A 308 8.09 11.43 -6.37
CA CYS A 308 7.01 12.07 -5.60
C CYS A 308 6.57 11.19 -4.42
N ILE A 309 6.30 9.90 -4.67
CA ILE A 309 5.92 8.95 -3.62
C ILE A 309 7.07 8.76 -2.61
N SER A 310 8.31 8.62 -3.08
CA SER A 310 9.47 8.48 -2.19
C SER A 310 9.67 9.72 -1.31
N ASN A 311 9.48 10.92 -1.83
CA ASN A 311 9.58 12.17 -1.07
C ASN A 311 8.52 12.24 0.04
N TRP A 312 7.29 11.82 -0.25
CA TRP A 312 6.24 11.69 0.76
C TRP A 312 6.62 10.70 1.86
N LEU A 313 7.04 9.50 1.48
CA LEU A 313 7.49 8.46 2.42
C LEU A 313 8.66 8.94 3.30
N LEU A 314 9.56 9.75 2.76
CA LEU A 314 10.72 10.31 3.48
C LEU A 314 10.39 11.58 4.26
N ASN A 315 9.19 12.14 4.08
CA ASN A 315 8.77 13.42 4.66
C ASN A 315 9.65 14.61 4.22
N ILE A 316 10.04 14.62 2.93
CA ILE A 316 10.87 15.63 2.28
C ILE A 316 9.97 16.55 1.47
N ASP A 317 10.32 17.86 1.41
CA ASP A 317 9.68 18.88 0.58
C ASP A 317 8.14 18.85 0.62
N LYS A 318 7.60 19.13 1.80
CA LYS A 318 6.16 18.94 2.09
C LYS A 318 5.23 19.74 1.18
N GLU A 319 5.60 20.94 0.76
CA GLU A 319 4.70 21.79 -0.01
C GLU A 319 4.53 21.28 -1.45
N ALA A 320 5.61 20.99 -2.16
CA ALA A 320 5.55 20.39 -3.49
C ALA A 320 5.00 18.97 -3.44
N THR A 321 5.40 18.15 -2.45
CA THR A 321 4.97 16.78 -2.28
C THR A 321 3.46 16.67 -2.01
N ASN A 322 2.86 17.56 -1.23
CA ASN A 322 1.41 17.50 -0.93
C ASN A 322 0.55 17.62 -2.19
N SER A 323 0.87 18.53 -3.11
CA SER A 323 0.13 18.69 -4.36
C SER A 323 0.22 17.43 -5.24
N ASP A 324 1.41 16.82 -5.34
CA ASP A 324 1.60 15.59 -6.10
C ASP A 324 0.85 14.42 -5.45
N ILE A 325 0.86 14.31 -4.12
CA ILE A 325 0.14 13.24 -3.40
C ILE A 325 -1.36 13.44 -3.47
N ASP A 326 -1.87 14.68 -3.39
CA ASP A 326 -3.28 14.96 -3.60
C ASP A 326 -3.74 14.54 -5.00
N PHE A 327 -2.89 14.67 -6.01
CA PHE A 327 -3.18 14.22 -7.38
C PHE A 327 -3.01 12.70 -7.57
N LEU A 328 -1.93 12.12 -7.06
CA LEU A 328 -1.57 10.72 -7.34
C LEU A 328 -2.24 9.72 -6.40
N TYR A 329 -2.56 10.11 -5.16
CA TYR A 329 -3.06 9.18 -4.15
C TYR A 329 -4.39 9.61 -3.53
N HIS A 330 -4.55 10.89 -3.16
CA HIS A 330 -5.80 11.42 -2.57
C HIS A 330 -6.75 12.01 -3.61
N ASN A 331 -6.60 11.65 -4.89
CA ASN A 331 -7.48 12.16 -5.94
C ASN A 331 -8.94 11.79 -5.65
N GLU A 332 -9.84 12.72 -5.94
CA GLU A 332 -11.28 12.50 -5.76
C GLU A 332 -11.83 11.49 -6.78
N ASP A 333 -11.22 11.44 -7.94
CA ASP A 333 -11.46 10.44 -8.96
C ASP A 333 -10.44 9.31 -8.80
N ASP A 334 -10.85 8.26 -8.11
CA ASP A 334 -10.01 7.08 -7.86
C ASP A 334 -9.48 6.46 -9.16
N SER A 335 -10.15 6.69 -10.30
CA SER A 335 -9.73 6.17 -11.61
C SER A 335 -8.39 6.75 -12.07
N ILE A 336 -7.98 7.91 -11.56
CA ILE A 336 -6.71 8.57 -11.88
C ILE A 336 -5.55 7.97 -11.09
N SER A 337 -5.78 7.59 -9.85
CA SER A 337 -4.71 7.14 -8.96
C SER A 337 -4.03 5.85 -9.42
N PRO A 338 -2.69 5.78 -9.55
CA PRO A 338 -1.97 4.53 -9.85
C PRO A 338 -2.19 3.42 -8.81
N PHE A 339 -2.71 3.76 -7.63
CA PHE A 339 -2.89 2.84 -6.51
C PHE A 339 -4.33 2.41 -6.31
N TRP A 340 -5.31 3.20 -6.76
CA TRP A 340 -6.74 2.94 -6.55
C TRP A 340 -7.50 2.58 -7.82
N SER A 341 -6.96 2.94 -8.98
CA SER A 341 -7.64 2.80 -10.26
C SER A 341 -7.93 1.34 -10.62
N ARG A 342 -9.17 1.08 -11.01
CA ARG A 342 -9.63 -0.21 -11.52
C ARG A 342 -10.05 -0.16 -12.99
N ILE A 343 -9.75 0.92 -13.70
CA ILE A 343 -10.24 1.14 -15.07
C ILE A 343 -9.90 0.01 -16.05
N TYR A 344 -8.80 -0.73 -15.81
CA TYR A 344 -8.39 -1.87 -16.64
C TYR A 344 -8.51 -3.22 -15.92
N SER A 345 -8.99 -3.25 -14.68
CA SER A 345 -9.02 -4.47 -13.86
C SER A 345 -10.37 -4.79 -13.22
N ASP A 346 -11.40 -3.95 -13.42
CA ASP A 346 -12.77 -4.19 -12.98
C ASP A 346 -13.47 -5.30 -13.80
N HIS A 347 -14.75 -5.56 -13.47
CA HIS A 347 -15.58 -6.57 -14.12
C HIS A 347 -16.23 -6.09 -15.41
N GLU A 348 -16.20 -4.80 -15.67
CA GLU A 348 -16.83 -4.21 -16.84
C GLU A 348 -16.14 -4.65 -18.13
N GLU A 349 -16.90 -4.69 -19.20
CA GLU A 349 -16.37 -4.99 -20.53
C GLU A 349 -15.28 -3.97 -20.91
N PHE A 350 -14.23 -4.49 -21.55
CA PHE A 350 -13.13 -3.66 -22.03
C PHE A 350 -13.54 -3.01 -23.37
N ASP A 351 -14.34 -1.95 -23.26
CA ASP A 351 -14.91 -1.21 -24.38
C ASP A 351 -13.86 -0.39 -25.18
N GLU A 352 -14.29 0.22 -26.27
CA GLU A 352 -13.40 1.02 -27.13
C GLU A 352 -12.85 2.27 -26.43
N SER A 353 -13.57 2.82 -25.44
CA SER A 353 -13.11 3.94 -24.63
C SER A 353 -11.93 3.52 -23.73
N LYS A 354 -12.06 2.41 -23.00
CA LYS A 354 -10.98 1.85 -22.18
C LYS A 354 -9.77 1.45 -23.03
N LYS A 355 -9.99 0.89 -24.23
CA LYS A 355 -8.91 0.58 -25.20
C LYS A 355 -8.17 1.82 -25.62
N LYS A 356 -8.87 2.88 -26.00
CA LYS A 356 -8.27 4.16 -26.39
C LYS A 356 -7.46 4.74 -25.24
N MET A 357 -7.99 4.77 -24.03
CA MET A 357 -7.29 5.25 -22.85
C MET A 357 -6.02 4.42 -22.58
N PHE A 358 -6.09 3.10 -22.70
CA PHE A 358 -4.94 2.23 -22.51
C PHE A 358 -3.81 2.55 -23.50
N TYR A 359 -4.12 2.63 -24.80
CA TYR A 359 -3.10 2.94 -25.83
C TYR A 359 -2.55 4.36 -25.65
N GLU A 360 -3.38 5.33 -25.32
CA GLU A 360 -2.92 6.69 -24.98
C GLU A 360 -1.96 6.69 -23.79
N ALA A 361 -2.25 5.89 -22.74
CA ALA A 361 -1.36 5.75 -21.61
C ALA A 361 -0.01 5.14 -22.00
N ILE A 362 0.00 4.06 -22.78
CA ILE A 362 1.23 3.41 -23.28
C ILE A 362 2.04 4.39 -24.14
N ASP A 363 1.38 5.11 -25.07
CA ASP A 363 2.03 6.07 -25.94
C ASP A 363 2.66 7.23 -25.17
N ASN A 364 1.96 7.76 -24.15
CA ASN A 364 2.47 8.80 -23.26
C ASN A 364 3.67 8.29 -22.45
N VAL A 365 3.61 7.07 -21.88
CA VAL A 365 4.75 6.46 -21.18
C VAL A 365 5.95 6.39 -22.11
N ASN A 366 5.78 5.88 -23.32
CA ASN A 366 6.86 5.70 -24.29
C ASN A 366 7.44 7.04 -24.76
N LYS A 367 6.59 8.07 -24.92
CA LYS A 367 7.02 9.41 -25.31
C LYS A 367 7.82 10.11 -24.22
N VAL A 368 7.31 10.05 -22.99
CA VAL A 368 7.87 10.82 -21.85
C VAL A 368 9.15 10.16 -21.32
N ASN A 369 9.25 8.81 -21.39
CA ASN A 369 10.38 8.08 -20.79
C ASN A 369 11.36 7.53 -21.84
N LYS A 370 11.29 7.96 -23.08
CA LYS A 370 12.06 7.43 -24.22
C LYS A 370 13.57 7.30 -23.96
N GLN A 371 14.15 8.22 -23.19
CA GLN A 371 15.59 8.23 -22.94
C GLN A 371 16.02 7.27 -21.81
N GLU A 372 15.07 6.88 -20.94
CA GLU A 372 15.34 6.03 -19.79
C GLU A 372 14.99 4.55 -20.06
N GLN A 373 14.11 4.29 -21.02
CA GLN A 373 13.63 2.94 -21.35
C GLN A 373 14.70 2.14 -22.10
N PHE A 374 14.83 0.85 -21.75
CA PHE A 374 15.62 -0.11 -22.55
C PHE A 374 14.88 -0.53 -23.82
N VAL A 375 13.57 -0.72 -23.71
CA VAL A 375 12.65 -1.03 -24.81
C VAL A 375 11.32 -0.31 -24.55
N PRO A 376 10.53 -0.01 -25.60
CA PRO A 376 9.21 0.60 -25.41
C PRO A 376 8.27 -0.30 -24.61
N ALA A 377 7.46 0.30 -23.77
CA ALA A 377 6.39 -0.40 -23.07
C ALA A 377 5.31 -0.89 -24.04
N LYS A 378 4.82 -2.12 -23.86
CA LYS A 378 3.77 -2.75 -24.67
C LYS A 378 2.50 -3.02 -23.88
N GLY A 379 2.62 -3.17 -22.56
CA GLY A 379 1.49 -3.58 -21.73
C GLY A 379 1.68 -3.31 -20.25
N MET A 380 0.64 -3.65 -19.47
CA MET A 380 0.58 -3.45 -18.01
C MET A 380 0.26 -4.76 -17.29
N ILE A 381 0.89 -4.95 -16.15
CA ILE A 381 0.62 -6.03 -15.19
C ILE A 381 0.05 -5.37 -13.94
N LEU A 382 -1.15 -5.79 -13.51
CA LEU A 382 -1.99 -5.11 -12.52
C LEU A 382 -2.30 -6.03 -11.34
N GLY A 383 -2.31 -5.47 -10.13
CA GLY A 383 -2.82 -6.03 -8.89
C GLY A 383 -4.20 -5.49 -8.50
N HIS A 384 -4.43 -5.22 -7.20
CA HIS A 384 -5.50 -4.39 -6.63
C HIS A 384 -6.93 -4.90 -6.77
N SER A 385 -7.28 -5.55 -7.85
CA SER A 385 -8.65 -6.00 -8.14
C SER A 385 -8.72 -7.52 -8.08
N PRO A 386 -9.19 -8.10 -6.95
CA PRO A 386 -9.24 -9.54 -6.78
C PRO A 386 -10.17 -10.21 -7.81
N GLN A 387 -9.60 -10.88 -8.78
CA GLN A 387 -10.33 -11.40 -9.94
C GLN A 387 -11.35 -12.48 -9.58
N PHE A 388 -11.15 -13.20 -8.46
CA PHE A 388 -12.14 -14.17 -7.99
C PHE A 388 -13.50 -13.53 -7.68
N MET A 389 -13.54 -12.25 -7.30
CA MET A 389 -14.80 -11.53 -7.05
C MET A 389 -15.64 -11.38 -8.33
N TYR A 390 -15.01 -11.49 -9.48
CA TYR A 390 -15.64 -11.48 -10.81
C TYR A 390 -15.73 -12.88 -11.40
N ASN A 391 -15.51 -13.92 -10.58
CA ASN A 391 -15.47 -15.31 -10.99
C ASN A 391 -14.43 -15.62 -12.09
N LYS A 392 -13.30 -14.90 -12.05
CA LYS A 392 -12.19 -15.06 -13.00
C LYS A 392 -10.93 -15.54 -12.29
N PRO A 393 -10.13 -16.42 -12.91
CA PRO A 393 -8.76 -16.69 -12.48
C PRO A 393 -7.83 -15.53 -12.90
N LEU A 394 -6.52 -15.69 -12.73
CA LEU A 394 -5.53 -14.84 -13.37
C LEU A 394 -5.82 -14.78 -14.88
N ASN A 395 -5.95 -13.58 -15.42
CA ASN A 395 -6.44 -13.39 -16.77
C ASN A 395 -5.79 -12.19 -17.49
N SER A 396 -6.04 -12.10 -18.78
CA SER A 396 -5.51 -11.05 -19.64
C SER A 396 -6.56 -10.47 -20.57
N ASP A 397 -6.26 -9.32 -21.13
CA ASP A 397 -7.07 -8.63 -22.13
C ASP A 397 -6.17 -7.99 -23.22
N LEU A 398 -6.78 -7.40 -24.25
CA LEU A 398 -6.11 -6.72 -25.35
C LEU A 398 -4.95 -7.53 -25.96
N ASN A 399 -5.21 -8.77 -26.37
CA ASN A 399 -4.19 -9.67 -26.88
C ASN A 399 -2.98 -9.79 -25.94
N LYS A 400 -3.25 -10.03 -24.65
CA LYS A 400 -2.25 -10.17 -23.58
C LYS A 400 -1.44 -8.90 -23.27
N ARG A 401 -1.97 -7.71 -23.60
CA ARG A 401 -1.32 -6.43 -23.27
C ARG A 401 -1.66 -5.96 -21.84
N ILE A 402 -2.74 -6.47 -21.27
CA ILE A 402 -3.12 -6.26 -19.87
C ILE A 402 -3.18 -7.61 -19.21
N TRP A 403 -2.54 -7.72 -18.02
CA TRP A 403 -2.62 -8.88 -17.17
C TRP A 403 -3.12 -8.47 -15.78
N ARG A 404 -4.08 -9.22 -15.23
CA ARG A 404 -4.66 -9.06 -13.91
C ARG A 404 -4.22 -10.23 -13.06
N VAL A 405 -3.27 -9.98 -12.14
CA VAL A 405 -2.61 -11.06 -11.40
C VAL A 405 -3.06 -11.20 -9.94
N ASP A 406 -3.88 -10.26 -9.44
CA ASP A 406 -4.52 -10.44 -8.14
C ASP A 406 -5.71 -11.40 -8.28
N VAL A 407 -5.54 -12.61 -7.78
CA VAL A 407 -6.60 -13.62 -7.73
C VAL A 407 -7.18 -13.78 -6.32
N GLY A 408 -6.85 -12.88 -5.39
CA GLY A 408 -7.31 -12.94 -4.00
C GLY A 408 -6.76 -14.16 -3.25
N VAL A 409 -5.46 -14.43 -3.40
CA VAL A 409 -4.81 -15.61 -2.77
C VAL A 409 -4.85 -15.58 -1.25
N SER A 410 -4.91 -14.38 -0.66
CA SER A 410 -4.88 -14.20 0.78
C SER A 410 -6.15 -14.72 1.46
N ARG A 411 -5.97 -15.35 2.62
CA ARG A 411 -7.07 -15.71 3.52
C ARG A 411 -7.75 -14.47 4.15
N ALA A 412 -7.24 -13.26 3.90
CA ALA A 412 -7.96 -12.02 4.17
C ALA A 412 -9.36 -11.98 3.53
N PHE A 413 -9.55 -12.71 2.45
CA PHE A 413 -10.85 -12.89 1.77
C PHE A 413 -11.58 -14.18 2.19
N GLY A 414 -11.26 -14.76 3.36
CA GLY A 414 -11.81 -16.03 3.83
C GLY A 414 -11.06 -17.26 3.32
N LYS A 415 -11.58 -18.44 3.59
CA LYS A 415 -10.96 -19.72 3.20
C LYS A 415 -10.84 -19.84 1.68
N ARG A 416 -9.71 -20.39 1.21
CA ARG A 416 -9.46 -20.65 -0.23
C ARG A 416 -10.05 -21.97 -0.70
N ASP A 417 -10.29 -22.89 0.22
CA ASP A 417 -10.71 -24.26 -0.09
C ASP A 417 -12.07 -24.27 -0.79
N GLY A 418 -12.15 -25.02 -1.88
CA GLY A 418 -13.38 -25.12 -2.68
C GLY A 418 -13.61 -23.99 -3.69
N LEU A 419 -12.73 -22.99 -3.77
CA LEU A 419 -12.83 -21.89 -4.71
C LEU A 419 -11.73 -21.98 -5.78
N PRO A 420 -11.98 -22.60 -6.95
CA PRO A 420 -10.95 -22.87 -7.96
C PRO A 420 -10.27 -21.59 -8.47
N ASN A 421 -10.99 -20.48 -8.55
CA ASN A 421 -10.47 -19.20 -9.03
C ASN A 421 -9.57 -18.48 -8.00
N ARG A 422 -9.50 -18.98 -6.74
CA ARG A 422 -8.62 -18.46 -5.67
C ARG A 422 -7.40 -19.34 -5.41
N ARG A 423 -7.11 -20.30 -6.28
CA ARG A 423 -5.84 -21.05 -6.19
C ARG A 423 -4.66 -20.12 -6.35
N ILE A 424 -3.52 -20.49 -5.77
CA ILE A 424 -2.26 -19.76 -6.01
C ILE A 424 -1.96 -19.81 -7.51
N GLN A 425 -2.02 -18.65 -8.15
CA GLN A 425 -1.69 -18.45 -9.54
C GLN A 425 -0.72 -17.29 -9.65
N ILE A 426 0.30 -17.46 -10.45
CA ILE A 426 1.29 -16.43 -10.75
C ILE A 426 1.52 -16.37 -12.25
N LEU A 427 1.88 -15.20 -12.74
CA LEU A 427 2.21 -15.02 -14.15
C LEU A 427 3.71 -15.20 -14.35
N GLU A 428 4.08 -16.06 -15.29
CA GLU A 428 5.45 -16.17 -15.80
C GLU A 428 5.52 -15.58 -17.20
N ILE A 429 6.55 -14.78 -17.44
CA ILE A 429 6.86 -14.18 -18.74
C ILE A 429 8.27 -14.62 -19.12
N LEU A 430 8.39 -15.33 -20.23
CA LEU A 430 9.67 -15.81 -20.75
C LEU A 430 10.06 -14.98 -21.97
N ASN A 431 11.33 -14.51 -21.96
CA ASN A 431 11.92 -13.73 -23.06
C ASN A 431 11.08 -12.52 -23.46
N ASP A 432 10.42 -11.88 -22.48
CA ASP A 432 9.58 -10.68 -22.66
C ASP A 432 8.31 -10.86 -23.52
N GLU A 433 7.99 -12.09 -23.95
CA GLU A 433 6.94 -12.36 -24.96
C GLU A 433 6.03 -13.55 -24.64
N ASN A 434 6.54 -14.60 -24.00
CA ASN A 434 5.79 -15.85 -23.80
C ASN A 434 5.22 -15.91 -22.38
N PHE A 435 3.91 -16.12 -22.27
CA PHE A 435 3.18 -16.05 -21.00
C PHE A 435 2.67 -17.42 -20.58
N ASN A 436 2.96 -17.81 -19.34
CA ASN A 436 2.44 -18.97 -18.67
C ASN A 436 1.73 -18.56 -17.38
N VAL A 437 0.62 -19.21 -17.08
CA VAL A 437 -0.01 -19.12 -15.76
C VAL A 437 0.38 -20.36 -14.98
N LEU A 438 1.22 -20.19 -13.96
CA LEU A 438 1.61 -21.24 -13.06
C LEU A 438 0.54 -21.38 -11.97
N SER A 439 -0.14 -22.53 -11.87
CA SER A 439 -1.27 -22.77 -10.98
C SER A 439 -1.14 -24.06 -10.17
#